data_579e1c74bad160d5f089a352f4a58a28
#
_entry.id   579e1c74bad160d5f089a352f4a58a28
#
_cell.length_a   1.000
_cell.length_b   1.000
_cell.length_c   1.000
_cell.angle_alpha   90.00
_cell.angle_beta   90.00
_cell.angle_gamma   90.00
#
_symmetry.space_group_name_H-M   'P 1'
#
loop_
_entity.id
_entity.type
_entity.pdbx_description
1 polymer ?
#
loop_
_entity_poly.entity_id
_entity_poly.type
_entity_poly.pdbx_seq_one_letter_code
_entity_poly.pdbx_strand_id
1 'polypeptide(L)'
;MDMKQRNIFIITALLTVSYCITVQSKLQGTDRGTSSTQSSQTLQNKDSVFKAHLVNDEYQVWMDIDFYHNNITVPRQEIFGEVPGYFGAVRDTRKWIISDAAIKGKKALLTIINDYGSEDLTAELKRNSDGTYTLTRLAGSTMKIVVNNKWVKIPKDITFYVK
;
A
#
# COMPACT_ATOMS: atom_id res chain seq x y z
N MET A 1 -36.14 -33.46 22.59
CA MET A 1 -35.73 -34.67 21.86
C MET A 1 -34.97 -34.20 20.65
N ASP A 2 -33.66 -34.35 20.44
CA ASP A 2 -32.69 -35.22 21.09
C ASP A 2 -31.29 -34.59 20.89
N MET A 3 -30.52 -34.69 21.92
CA MET A 3 -29.09 -34.37 21.95
C MET A 3 -28.28 -35.48 21.28
N LYS A 4 -27.18 -35.16 20.63
CA LYS A 4 -25.94 -35.96 20.65
C LYS A 4 -24.82 -35.11 20.16
N GLN A 5 -23.97 -34.66 21.07
CA GLN A 5 -22.82 -35.32 21.74
C GLN A 5 -21.62 -35.55 20.79
N ARG A 6 -20.58 -34.75 21.07
CA ARG A 6 -19.21 -35.09 21.47
C ARG A 6 -18.29 -35.71 20.41
N ASN A 7 -17.15 -35.04 20.14
CA ASN A 7 -15.90 -35.72 20.45
C ASN A 7 -14.72 -34.72 20.55
N ILE A 8 -14.19 -34.73 21.74
CA ILE A 8 -12.90 -34.16 22.14
C ILE A 8 -11.84 -35.20 21.79
N PHE A 9 -10.76 -34.83 21.11
CA PHE A 9 -9.52 -35.55 21.16
C PHE A 9 -8.37 -34.60 21.51
N ILE A 10 -7.98 -34.68 22.75
CA ILE A 10 -6.70 -34.23 23.30
C ILE A 10 -5.67 -35.31 22.96
N ILE A 11 -4.60 -34.95 22.28
CA ILE A 11 -3.36 -35.77 22.31
C ILE A 11 -2.20 -34.81 22.55
N THR A 12 -1.72 -34.89 23.79
CA THR A 12 -0.41 -34.48 24.28
C THR A 12 0.66 -35.43 23.79
N ALA A 13 1.74 -34.93 23.22
CA ALA A 13 3.01 -35.65 23.21
C ALA A 13 4.17 -34.65 23.25
N LEU A 14 4.79 -34.58 24.42
CA LEU A 14 6.16 -34.09 24.64
C LEU A 14 7.17 -35.01 23.95
N LEU A 15 8.15 -34.42 23.27
CA LEU A 15 9.46 -35.03 23.14
C LEU A 15 10.54 -33.97 22.97
N THR A 16 11.26 -33.73 24.02
CA THR A 16 12.54 -33.03 24.13
C THR A 16 13.65 -33.85 23.47
N VAL A 17 14.41 -33.25 22.57
CA VAL A 17 15.76 -33.72 22.30
C VAL A 17 16.70 -32.54 22.21
N SER A 18 17.48 -32.41 23.27
CA SER A 18 18.66 -31.59 23.39
C SER A 18 19.79 -32.23 22.55
N TYR A 19 20.39 -31.46 21.65
CA TYR A 19 21.71 -31.85 21.14
C TYR A 19 22.61 -30.62 21.13
N CYS A 20 23.46 -30.64 22.13
CA CYS A 20 24.63 -29.79 22.28
C CYS A 20 25.78 -30.47 21.51
N ILE A 21 26.33 -29.85 20.49
CA ILE A 21 27.65 -30.23 19.97
C ILE A 21 28.48 -28.97 19.82
N THR A 22 29.36 -28.78 20.76
CA THR A 22 30.55 -27.96 20.69
C THR A 22 31.63 -28.68 19.92
N VAL A 23 32.14 -28.08 18.83
CA VAL A 23 33.46 -28.42 18.32
C VAL A 23 34.20 -27.12 18.00
N GLN A 24 35.17 -26.81 18.81
CA GLN A 24 36.26 -25.90 18.50
C GLN A 24 37.30 -26.65 17.66
N SER A 25 37.77 -26.04 16.61
CA SER A 25 39.16 -26.18 16.16
C SER A 25 39.61 -25.03 15.28
N LYS A 26 40.73 -24.50 15.71
CA LYS A 26 41.63 -23.53 15.08
C LYS A 26 42.11 -23.96 13.70
N LEU A 27 42.34 -23.01 12.77
CA LEU A 27 43.66 -22.60 12.23
C LEU A 27 43.52 -21.89 10.87
N GLN A 28 44.01 -20.68 10.86
CA GLN A 28 44.83 -19.98 9.84
C GLN A 28 44.84 -20.48 8.39
N GLY A 29 44.68 -19.54 7.46
CA GLY A 29 45.10 -19.64 6.05
C GLY A 29 44.52 -18.54 5.19
N THR A 30 45.28 -17.52 5.03
CA THR A 30 45.47 -16.54 3.95
C THR A 30 44.71 -16.77 2.62
N ASP A 31 44.18 -15.64 2.11
CA ASP A 31 44.15 -15.13 0.74
C ASP A 31 42.91 -15.24 -0.12
N ARG A 32 42.57 -14.02 -0.56
CA ARG A 32 41.98 -13.58 -1.83
C ARG A 32 40.55 -13.91 -2.22
N GLY A 33 39.79 -12.87 -2.11
CA GLY A 33 39.13 -12.22 -3.26
C GLY A 33 37.94 -12.94 -3.87
N THR A 34 36.85 -12.30 -3.77
CA THR A 34 35.88 -12.08 -4.82
C THR A 34 34.47 -12.12 -4.28
N SER A 35 33.91 -10.95 -4.12
CA SER A 35 32.55 -10.59 -4.50
C SER A 35 31.42 -11.57 -4.16
N SER A 36 30.75 -11.29 -3.08
CA SER A 36 29.33 -11.68 -2.92
C SER A 36 28.51 -10.52 -2.39
N THR A 37 28.37 -9.49 -3.26
CA THR A 37 27.43 -8.38 -3.06
C THR A 37 26.27 -8.60 -4.03
N GLN A 38 25.40 -9.55 -3.75
CA GLN A 38 24.19 -9.75 -4.56
C GLN A 38 23.04 -10.44 -3.83
N SER A 39 22.80 -10.15 -2.55
CA SER A 39 21.59 -10.68 -1.88
C SER A 39 20.81 -9.65 -1.08
N SER A 40 21.21 -8.37 -1.08
CA SER A 40 20.54 -7.33 -0.30
C SER A 40 19.49 -6.52 -1.08
N GLN A 41 19.42 -6.65 -2.41
CA GLN A 41 18.52 -5.82 -3.22
C GLN A 41 17.12 -6.41 -3.44
N THR A 42 16.92 -7.69 -3.15
CA THR A 42 15.61 -8.33 -3.43
C THR A 42 14.62 -8.22 -2.26
N LEU A 43 15.07 -7.90 -1.04
CA LEU A 43 14.21 -7.76 0.13
C LEU A 43 13.66 -6.34 0.34
N GLN A 44 14.32 -5.31 -0.20
CA GLN A 44 13.86 -3.92 -0.05
C GLN A 44 12.71 -3.53 -0.99
N ASN A 45 12.38 -4.35 -1.99
CA ASN A 45 11.40 -4.00 -3.02
C ASN A 45 9.96 -4.48 -2.71
N LYS A 46 9.74 -5.21 -1.61
CA LYS A 46 8.41 -5.71 -1.24
C LYS A 46 7.61 -4.71 -0.40
N ASP A 47 8.29 -3.83 0.33
CA ASP A 47 7.68 -2.91 1.29
C ASP A 47 7.46 -1.48 0.76
N SER A 48 7.68 -1.24 -0.55
CA SER A 48 7.55 0.09 -1.14
C SER A 48 6.53 0.21 -2.28
N VAL A 49 5.77 -0.85 -2.55
CA VAL A 49 4.80 -0.84 -3.68
C VAL A 49 3.78 0.28 -3.55
N PHE A 50 3.32 0.57 -2.33
CA PHE A 50 2.33 1.61 -2.05
C PHE A 50 2.91 2.76 -1.21
N LYS A 51 4.16 3.12 -1.49
CA LYS A 51 4.79 4.36 -1.04
C LYS A 51 5.37 5.05 -2.27
N ALA A 52 4.66 6.05 -2.80
CA ALA A 52 5.01 6.66 -4.07
C ALA A 52 4.33 8.02 -4.29
N HIS A 53 4.93 8.82 -5.15
CA HIS A 53 4.28 9.94 -5.83
C HIS A 53 3.86 9.46 -7.22
N LEU A 54 2.56 9.39 -7.46
CA LEU A 54 1.94 8.87 -8.68
C LEU A 54 1.35 10.01 -9.48
N VAL A 55 1.57 10.06 -10.79
CA VAL A 55 1.09 11.15 -11.65
C VAL A 55 0.31 10.62 -12.85
N ASN A 56 -0.65 11.44 -13.31
CA ASN A 56 -1.35 11.27 -14.58
C ASN A 56 -1.35 12.62 -15.30
N ASP A 57 -0.68 12.70 -16.45
CA ASP A 57 -0.51 13.95 -17.20
C ASP A 57 -1.77 14.33 -17.98
N GLU A 58 -2.59 13.36 -18.40
CA GLU A 58 -3.80 13.63 -19.18
C GLU A 58 -4.77 14.52 -18.41
N TYR A 59 -5.01 14.17 -17.12
CA TYR A 59 -5.91 14.94 -16.24
C TYR A 59 -5.14 15.95 -15.39
N GLN A 60 -3.80 15.95 -15.42
CA GLN A 60 -2.90 16.77 -14.58
C GLN A 60 -3.23 16.58 -13.09
N VAL A 61 -3.26 15.33 -12.67
CA VAL A 61 -3.57 14.89 -11.31
C VAL A 61 -2.45 14.02 -10.77
N TRP A 62 -2.39 13.91 -9.44
CA TRP A 62 -1.42 13.07 -8.76
C TRP A 62 -2.01 12.43 -7.51
N MET A 63 -1.33 11.42 -6.99
CA MET A 63 -1.55 10.83 -5.67
C MET A 63 -0.23 10.78 -4.92
N ASP A 64 -0.22 11.24 -3.68
CA ASP A 64 0.84 10.97 -2.71
C ASP A 64 0.36 9.88 -1.77
N ILE A 65 1.09 8.79 -1.68
CA ILE A 65 0.68 7.62 -0.89
C ILE A 65 1.82 7.04 -0.06
N ASP A 66 1.52 6.65 1.17
CA ASP A 66 2.30 5.76 2.02
C ASP A 66 1.35 4.90 2.85
N PHE A 67 0.89 3.78 2.28
CA PHE A 67 -0.09 2.89 2.92
C PHE A 67 0.53 1.99 4.00
N TYR A 68 1.83 2.10 4.22
CA TYR A 68 2.52 1.33 5.27
C TYR A 68 2.63 2.11 6.58
N HIS A 69 2.82 3.43 6.48
CA HIS A 69 3.03 4.29 7.65
C HIS A 69 1.84 5.20 7.93
N ASN A 70 0.99 5.47 6.92
CA ASN A 70 -0.18 6.36 7.01
C ASN A 70 0.20 7.76 7.56
N ASN A 71 1.36 8.26 7.16
CA ASN A 71 1.97 9.47 7.74
C ASN A 71 2.02 10.64 6.75
N ILE A 72 1.13 10.67 5.78
CA ILE A 72 1.02 11.77 4.82
C ILE A 72 0.19 12.90 5.42
N THR A 73 0.78 14.08 5.56
CA THR A 73 0.05 15.30 5.90
C THR A 73 -0.47 15.95 4.62
N VAL A 74 -1.76 16.19 4.55
CA VAL A 74 -2.39 16.79 3.36
C VAL A 74 -2.22 18.32 3.42
N PRO A 75 -1.56 18.95 2.43
CA PRO A 75 -1.32 20.39 2.46
C PRO A 75 -2.64 21.21 2.52
N ARG A 76 -2.74 22.13 3.48
CA ARG A 76 -3.91 22.98 3.79
C ARG A 76 -5.16 22.21 4.25
N GLN A 77 -4.97 20.98 4.72
CA GLN A 77 -6.03 20.12 5.24
C GLN A 77 -5.57 19.42 6.52
N GLU A 78 -4.88 20.16 7.38
CA GLU A 78 -4.26 19.65 8.61
C GLU A 78 -5.28 19.06 9.59
N ILE A 79 -6.57 19.39 9.42
CA ILE A 79 -7.68 18.86 10.22
C ILE A 79 -7.80 17.32 10.09
N PHE A 80 -7.36 16.74 8.97
CA PHE A 80 -7.38 15.29 8.79
C PHE A 80 -6.20 14.57 9.47
N GLY A 81 -5.21 15.33 9.98
CA GLY A 81 -4.00 14.74 10.56
C GLY A 81 -3.16 13.98 9.53
N GLU A 82 -2.55 12.90 9.98
CA GLU A 82 -1.81 11.98 9.12
C GLU A 82 -2.76 10.94 8.52
N VAL A 83 -2.62 10.71 7.21
CA VAL A 83 -3.49 9.83 6.43
C VAL A 83 -2.65 8.91 5.52
N PRO A 84 -3.21 7.81 4.98
CA PRO A 84 -2.55 6.96 4.00
C PRO A 84 -2.10 7.69 2.74
N GLY A 85 -2.81 8.76 2.34
CA GLY A 85 -2.48 9.53 1.17
C GLY A 85 -3.59 10.47 0.72
N TYR A 86 -3.39 11.10 -0.42
CA TYR A 86 -4.41 11.94 -1.04
C TYR A 86 -4.24 12.03 -2.55
N PHE A 87 -5.33 12.39 -3.22
CA PHE A 87 -5.36 12.72 -4.63
C PHE A 87 -5.48 14.24 -4.78
N GLY A 88 -4.66 14.82 -5.64
CA GLY A 88 -4.63 16.24 -5.93
C GLY A 88 -4.65 16.53 -7.43
N ALA A 89 -4.87 17.79 -7.79
CA ALA A 89 -4.85 18.26 -9.15
C ALA A 89 -4.08 19.59 -9.29
N VAL A 90 -3.36 19.78 -10.39
CA VAL A 90 -2.58 21.00 -10.66
C VAL A 90 -3.48 22.24 -10.72
N ARG A 91 -4.68 22.07 -11.27
CA ARG A 91 -5.62 23.16 -11.53
C ARG A 91 -6.75 23.29 -10.51
N ASP A 92 -6.71 22.47 -9.43
CA ASP A 92 -7.71 22.49 -8.38
C ASP A 92 -7.02 22.41 -7.02
N THR A 93 -7.38 23.28 -6.10
CA THR A 93 -6.82 23.28 -4.73
C THR A 93 -7.45 22.25 -3.83
N ARG A 94 -8.62 21.72 -4.18
CA ARG A 94 -9.33 20.70 -3.44
C ARG A 94 -8.60 19.36 -3.49
N LYS A 95 -8.83 18.56 -2.49
CA LYS A 95 -8.20 17.25 -2.34
C LYS A 95 -9.24 16.16 -2.15
N TRP A 96 -8.90 14.96 -2.58
CA TRP A 96 -9.58 13.74 -2.18
C TRP A 96 -8.66 13.00 -1.24
N ILE A 97 -9.10 12.82 -0.01
CA ILE A 97 -8.32 12.25 1.08
C ILE A 97 -8.52 10.75 1.09
N ILE A 98 -7.44 9.98 1.08
CA ILE A 98 -7.48 8.54 1.32
C ILE A 98 -7.52 8.37 2.84
N SER A 99 -8.70 8.10 3.39
CA SER A 99 -8.91 7.97 4.83
C SER A 99 -8.56 6.58 5.35
N ASP A 100 -8.58 5.56 4.47
CA ASP A 100 -8.21 4.19 4.80
C ASP A 100 -7.64 3.47 3.58
N ALA A 101 -6.69 2.54 3.81
CA ALA A 101 -6.06 1.72 2.78
C ALA A 101 -5.75 0.32 3.29
N ALA A 102 -6.38 -0.69 2.71
CA ALA A 102 -6.16 -2.10 3.03
C ALA A 102 -5.38 -2.79 1.90
N ILE A 103 -4.11 -3.13 2.15
CA ILE A 103 -3.21 -3.75 1.16
C ILE A 103 -3.46 -5.25 1.07
N LYS A 104 -3.58 -5.76 -0.17
CA LYS A 104 -3.62 -7.18 -0.49
C LYS A 104 -2.74 -7.48 -1.71
N GLY A 105 -1.50 -7.88 -1.48
CA GLY A 105 -0.52 -8.14 -2.53
C GLY A 105 -0.21 -6.89 -3.37
N LYS A 106 -0.54 -6.93 -4.66
CA LYS A 106 -0.34 -5.80 -5.59
C LYS A 106 -1.56 -4.88 -5.71
N LYS A 107 -2.52 -4.99 -4.80
CA LYS A 107 -3.75 -4.21 -4.76
C LYS A 107 -3.92 -3.58 -3.38
N ALA A 108 -4.57 -2.43 -3.33
CA ALA A 108 -5.05 -1.82 -2.11
C ALA A 108 -6.51 -1.39 -2.30
N LEU A 109 -7.36 -1.75 -1.34
CA LEU A 109 -8.72 -1.23 -1.26
C LEU A 109 -8.68 0.08 -0.48
N LEU A 110 -9.27 1.13 -1.03
CA LEU A 110 -9.23 2.48 -0.51
C LEU A 110 -10.61 2.98 -0.13
N THR A 111 -10.70 3.69 0.98
CA THR A 111 -11.80 4.60 1.29
C THR A 111 -11.31 6.02 1.04
N ILE A 112 -12.04 6.77 0.22
CA ILE A 112 -11.65 8.11 -0.22
C ILE A 112 -12.81 9.06 0.03
N ILE A 113 -12.53 10.21 0.64
CA ILE A 113 -13.49 11.28 0.90
C ILE A 113 -13.00 12.58 0.26
N ASN A 114 -13.92 13.47 -0.10
CA ASN A 114 -13.51 14.81 -0.49
C ASN A 114 -13.14 15.64 0.73
N ASP A 115 -12.39 16.73 0.52
CA ASP A 115 -11.94 17.61 1.61
C ASP A 115 -13.06 18.46 2.25
N TYR A 116 -14.28 18.37 1.73
CA TYR A 116 -15.50 18.93 2.34
C TYR A 116 -16.28 17.91 3.19
N GLY A 117 -15.89 16.61 3.14
CA GLY A 117 -16.57 15.53 3.86
C GLY A 117 -17.99 15.22 3.37
N SER A 118 -18.39 15.72 2.20
CA SER A 118 -19.75 15.56 1.66
C SER A 118 -19.89 14.43 0.64
N GLU A 119 -18.79 13.94 0.12
CA GLU A 119 -18.75 12.87 -0.87
C GLU A 119 -17.70 11.83 -0.48
N ASP A 120 -18.06 10.57 -0.60
CA ASP A 120 -17.20 9.41 -0.34
C ASP A 120 -17.27 8.42 -1.49
N LEU A 121 -16.24 7.61 -1.60
CA LEU A 121 -16.16 6.51 -2.54
C LEU A 121 -15.23 5.41 -2.05
N THR A 122 -15.40 4.21 -2.60
CA THR A 122 -14.43 3.14 -2.49
C THR A 122 -13.75 2.92 -3.84
N ALA A 123 -12.45 2.62 -3.81
CA ALA A 123 -11.65 2.37 -4.99
C ALA A 123 -10.63 1.25 -4.76
N GLU A 124 -10.17 0.63 -5.83
CA GLU A 124 -9.01 -0.27 -5.82
C GLU A 124 -7.85 0.42 -6.52
N LEU A 125 -6.69 0.50 -5.86
CA LEU A 125 -5.43 0.87 -6.49
C LEU A 125 -4.62 -0.40 -6.74
N LYS A 126 -4.34 -0.70 -8.01
CA LYS A 126 -3.60 -1.89 -8.44
C LYS A 126 -2.28 -1.49 -9.08
N ARG A 127 -1.17 -2.10 -8.62
CA ARG A 127 0.10 -2.04 -9.34
C ARG A 127 0.11 -3.04 -10.48
N ASN A 128 0.35 -2.57 -11.69
CA ASN A 128 0.41 -3.37 -12.91
C ASN A 128 1.80 -4.02 -13.08
N SER A 129 1.90 -4.97 -14.01
CA SER A 129 3.17 -5.67 -14.32
C SER A 129 4.22 -4.77 -14.96
N ASP A 130 3.79 -3.73 -15.67
CA ASP A 130 4.63 -2.71 -16.28
C ASP A 130 5.12 -1.61 -15.32
N GLY A 131 4.72 -1.70 -14.03
CA GLY A 131 5.10 -0.74 -13.00
C GLY A 131 4.16 0.46 -12.87
N THR A 132 3.16 0.60 -13.73
CA THR A 132 2.09 1.60 -13.60
C THR A 132 1.09 1.21 -12.52
N TYR A 133 0.19 2.15 -12.17
CA TYR A 133 -0.88 1.94 -11.21
C TYR A 133 -2.22 2.28 -11.85
N THR A 134 -3.22 1.44 -11.65
CA THR A 134 -4.59 1.73 -12.05
C THR A 134 -5.45 1.93 -10.81
N LEU A 135 -6.06 3.12 -10.71
CA LEU A 135 -7.10 3.40 -9.72
C LEU A 135 -8.45 3.14 -10.37
N THR A 136 -9.21 2.19 -9.82
CA THR A 136 -10.55 1.84 -10.27
C THR A 136 -11.57 2.21 -9.19
N ARG A 137 -12.49 3.12 -9.47
CA ARG A 137 -13.62 3.41 -8.58
C ARG A 137 -14.59 2.24 -8.55
N LEU A 138 -14.89 1.73 -7.35
CA LEU A 138 -15.78 0.59 -7.15
C LEU A 138 -17.22 1.04 -6.87
N ALA A 139 -17.40 1.94 -5.89
CA ALA A 139 -18.70 2.44 -5.47
C ALA A 139 -18.62 3.88 -4.99
N GLY A 140 -19.76 4.51 -4.73
CA GLY A 140 -19.87 5.87 -4.20
C GLY A 140 -19.73 6.96 -5.25
N SER A 141 -19.29 8.14 -4.82
CA SER A 141 -19.26 9.36 -5.60
C SER A 141 -18.27 9.31 -6.76
N THR A 142 -18.53 10.07 -7.81
CA THR A 142 -17.57 10.27 -8.90
C THR A 142 -16.58 11.36 -8.50
N MET A 143 -15.29 11.05 -8.51
CA MET A 143 -14.24 12.05 -8.33
C MET A 143 -14.32 13.14 -9.40
N LYS A 144 -14.21 14.39 -8.99
CA LYS A 144 -14.27 15.57 -9.86
C LYS A 144 -13.18 16.53 -9.46
N ILE A 145 -12.66 17.24 -10.46
CA ILE A 145 -11.75 18.39 -10.29
C ILE A 145 -12.35 19.61 -10.97
N VAL A 146 -11.93 20.79 -10.58
CA VAL A 146 -12.32 22.02 -11.27
C VAL A 146 -11.22 22.49 -12.22
N VAL A 147 -11.60 22.71 -13.46
CA VAL A 147 -10.72 23.22 -14.50
C VAL A 147 -11.44 24.37 -15.19
N ASN A 148 -10.85 25.59 -15.14
CA ASN A 148 -11.45 26.79 -15.74
C ASN A 148 -12.91 27.02 -15.29
N ASN A 149 -13.17 26.92 -13.99
CA ASN A 149 -14.49 27.03 -13.35
C ASN A 149 -15.53 26.01 -13.81
N LYS A 150 -15.10 24.89 -14.40
CA LYS A 150 -15.98 23.80 -14.82
C LYS A 150 -15.59 22.51 -14.11
N TRP A 151 -16.59 21.72 -13.72
CA TRP A 151 -16.38 20.39 -13.18
C TRP A 151 -15.96 19.40 -14.27
N VAL A 152 -14.80 18.79 -14.10
CA VAL A 152 -14.30 17.69 -14.93
C VAL A 152 -14.36 16.41 -14.10
N LYS A 153 -15.06 15.41 -14.61
CA LYS A 153 -15.16 14.11 -13.98
C LYS A 153 -13.89 13.30 -14.25
N ILE A 154 -13.33 12.71 -13.21
CA ILE A 154 -12.26 11.72 -13.36
C ILE A 154 -12.90 10.41 -13.81
N PRO A 155 -12.32 9.69 -14.79
CA PRO A 155 -12.81 8.39 -15.25
C PRO A 155 -12.94 7.38 -14.11
N LYS A 156 -13.75 6.35 -14.33
CA LYS A 156 -13.86 5.23 -13.38
C LYS A 156 -12.52 4.53 -13.19
N ASP A 157 -11.77 4.35 -14.27
CA ASP A 157 -10.44 3.77 -14.30
C ASP A 157 -9.45 4.83 -14.79
N ILE A 158 -8.41 5.08 -14.00
CA ILE A 158 -7.36 6.05 -14.34
C ILE A 158 -5.99 5.43 -14.04
N THR A 159 -5.06 5.57 -14.98
CA THR A 159 -3.71 5.01 -14.86
C THR A 159 -2.72 6.09 -14.45
N PHE A 160 -1.84 5.73 -13.53
CA PHE A 160 -0.77 6.57 -13.02
C PHE A 160 0.58 5.91 -13.27
N TYR A 161 1.64 6.72 -13.31
CA TYR A 161 3.02 6.27 -13.28
C TYR A 161 3.77 6.93 -12.12
N VAL A 162 4.84 6.29 -11.67
CA VAL A 162 5.71 6.80 -10.59
C VAL A 162 6.58 7.92 -11.16
N LYS A 163 6.64 9.04 -10.43
CA LYS A 163 7.52 10.17 -10.77
C LYS A 163 8.68 10.28 -9.81
#